data_58aaf5d86c8bdf17d36f074bdd4fbcd5
#
_entry.id   58aaf5d86c8bdf17d36f074bdd4fbcd5
#
_cell.length_a   1.000
_cell.length_b   1.000
_cell.length_c   1.000
_cell.angle_alpha   90.00
_cell.angle_beta   90.00
_cell.angle_gamma   90.00
#
_symmetry.space_group_name_H-M   'P 1'
#
loop_
_entity.id
_entity.type
_entity.pdbx_description
1 polymer ?
#
loop_
_entity_poly.entity_id
_entity_poly.type
_entity_poly.pdbx_seq_one_letter_code
_entity_poly.pdbx_strand_id
1 'polypeptide(L)'
;MYIKPPKFVRRIFPSLVWEMPPSEEVYLTFDDGPTPGVTEMILEQLVKYGAKATFFCLGKNAEMHPELFQRIVAEGHRIGNHTYSHQKGWRMSLEGYLEDVEFANNLLHTDLFRPPYGQITPTQARRLSEHYNLIMWDVLSQDYNRRISPRLCLRNVTKHVKGGSIVVFHDS
;
A
#
# COMPACT_ATOMS: atom_id res chain seq x y z
N MET A 1 -8.21 -2.36 -15.49
CA MET A 1 -7.50 -1.43 -14.60
C MET A 1 -6.10 -1.21 -15.18
N TYR A 2 -5.56 -0.01 -15.11
CA TYR A 2 -4.27 0.33 -15.73
C TYR A 2 -3.11 -0.15 -14.85
N ILE A 3 -2.07 -0.71 -15.46
CA ILE A 3 -0.82 -1.09 -14.76
C ILE A 3 -0.11 0.15 -14.23
N LYS A 4 -0.13 1.24 -15.02
CA LYS A 4 0.37 2.56 -14.60
C LYS A 4 -0.78 3.55 -14.49
N PRO A 5 -0.84 4.37 -13.44
CA PRO A 5 -1.84 5.43 -13.32
C PRO A 5 -1.73 6.41 -14.49
N PRO A 6 -2.85 6.84 -15.08
CA PRO A 6 -2.84 7.84 -16.15
C PRO A 6 -2.20 9.15 -15.67
N LYS A 7 -1.44 9.81 -16.55
CA LYS A 7 -0.73 11.07 -16.21
C LYS A 7 -1.68 12.18 -15.71
N PHE A 8 -2.91 12.23 -16.22
CA PHE A 8 -3.87 13.25 -15.78
C PHE A 8 -4.29 13.06 -14.32
N VAL A 9 -4.39 11.83 -13.81
CA VAL A 9 -4.71 11.56 -12.39
C VAL A 9 -3.61 12.11 -11.49
N ARG A 10 -2.35 11.92 -11.85
CA ARG A 10 -1.20 12.49 -11.12
C ARG A 10 -1.22 14.02 -11.09
N ARG A 11 -1.74 14.66 -12.13
CA ARG A 11 -1.89 16.13 -12.18
C ARG A 11 -3.02 16.67 -11.31
N ILE A 12 -4.09 15.89 -11.11
CA ILE A 12 -5.20 16.24 -10.20
C ILE A 12 -4.76 16.18 -8.73
N PHE A 13 -3.84 15.26 -8.41
CA PHE A 13 -3.35 15.03 -7.06
C PHE A 13 -1.82 15.20 -6.99
N PRO A 14 -1.30 16.42 -7.10
CA PRO A 14 0.15 16.67 -7.14
C PRO A 14 0.84 16.44 -5.78
N SER A 15 0.09 16.46 -4.68
CA SER A 15 0.61 16.19 -3.33
C SER A 15 0.77 14.72 -3.00
N LEU A 16 0.26 13.81 -3.86
CA LEU A 16 0.40 12.37 -3.65
C LEU A 16 1.73 11.87 -4.22
N VAL A 17 2.39 10.97 -3.51
CA VAL A 17 3.64 10.34 -3.94
C VAL A 17 3.33 9.17 -4.85
N TRP A 18 3.64 9.29 -6.14
CA TRP A 18 3.37 8.26 -7.16
C TRP A 18 4.60 7.42 -7.52
N GLU A 19 5.78 7.98 -7.36
CA GLU A 19 7.09 7.36 -7.55
C GLU A 19 8.09 8.10 -6.68
N MET A 20 9.15 7.44 -6.29
CA MET A 20 10.27 8.04 -5.56
C MET A 20 11.23 8.76 -6.53
N PRO A 21 12.11 9.63 -6.03
CA PRO A 21 13.16 10.20 -6.87
C PRO A 21 13.94 9.12 -7.62
N PRO A 22 14.44 9.43 -8.83
CA PRO A 22 15.24 8.48 -9.61
C PRO A 22 16.41 7.91 -8.80
N SER A 23 16.47 6.59 -8.70
CA SER A 23 17.49 5.83 -7.99
C SER A 23 17.65 4.46 -8.63
N GLU A 24 18.54 3.61 -8.13
CA GLU A 24 18.62 2.20 -8.54
C GLU A 24 17.62 1.31 -7.78
N GLU A 25 16.99 1.84 -6.74
CA GLU A 25 16.08 1.11 -5.87
C GLU A 25 14.68 1.00 -6.47
N VAL A 26 14.00 -0.09 -6.13
CA VAL A 26 12.58 -0.33 -6.39
C VAL A 26 11.89 -0.54 -5.05
N TYR A 27 10.76 0.14 -4.85
CA TYR A 27 10.02 0.12 -3.60
C TYR A 27 8.88 -0.90 -3.69
N LEU A 28 9.10 -2.06 -3.06
CA LEU A 28 8.07 -3.11 -2.96
C LEU A 28 7.06 -2.72 -1.88
N THR A 29 5.78 -2.76 -2.21
CA THR A 29 4.73 -2.48 -1.25
C THR A 29 3.65 -3.56 -1.33
N PHE A 30 3.10 -3.92 -0.16
CA PHE A 30 2.05 -4.91 0.00
C PHE A 30 0.87 -4.27 0.71
N ASP A 31 -0.34 -4.44 0.16
CA ASP A 31 -1.56 -3.86 0.68
C ASP A 31 -2.46 -4.97 1.24
N ASP A 32 -3.38 -4.63 2.14
CA ASP A 32 -4.48 -5.43 2.73
C ASP A 32 -4.10 -6.34 3.90
N GLY A 33 -2.85 -6.68 4.12
CA GLY A 33 -2.41 -7.55 5.22
C GLY A 33 -2.51 -6.91 6.63
N PRO A 34 -1.94 -7.59 7.64
CA PRO A 34 -1.33 -8.92 7.56
C PRO A 34 -2.37 -10.05 7.41
N THR A 35 -2.05 -11.06 6.60
CA THR A 35 -2.90 -12.22 6.37
C THR A 35 -2.13 -13.51 6.63
N PRO A 36 -2.53 -14.35 7.60
CA PRO A 36 -1.85 -15.60 7.91
C PRO A 36 -1.66 -16.50 6.69
N GLY A 37 -0.48 -17.10 6.59
CA GLY A 37 -0.06 -17.95 5.46
C GLY A 37 0.49 -17.16 4.28
N VAL A 38 -0.09 -16.03 3.94
CA VAL A 38 0.34 -15.19 2.80
C VAL A 38 1.47 -14.25 3.22
N THR A 39 1.23 -13.47 4.28
CA THR A 39 2.23 -12.50 4.77
C THR A 39 3.51 -13.21 5.22
N GLU A 40 3.42 -14.36 5.91
CA GLU A 40 4.60 -15.15 6.32
C GLU A 40 5.42 -15.60 5.11
N MET A 41 4.76 -16.12 4.07
CA MET A 41 5.43 -16.55 2.83
C MET A 41 6.18 -15.38 2.17
N ILE A 42 5.59 -14.18 2.17
CA ILE A 42 6.23 -12.97 1.63
C ILE A 42 7.44 -12.58 2.48
N LEU A 43 7.32 -12.58 3.81
CA LEU A 43 8.43 -12.27 4.71
C LEU A 43 9.61 -13.22 4.50
N GLU A 44 9.35 -14.53 4.37
CA GLU A 44 10.38 -15.54 4.07
C GLU A 44 11.10 -15.24 2.73
N GLN A 45 10.37 -14.82 1.70
CA GLN A 45 11.00 -14.43 0.43
C GLN A 45 11.83 -13.15 0.59
N LEU A 46 11.33 -12.15 1.31
CA LEU A 46 12.07 -10.91 1.55
C LEU A 46 13.38 -11.18 2.30
N VAL A 47 13.36 -12.03 3.33
CA VAL A 47 14.56 -12.48 4.05
C VAL A 47 15.52 -13.18 3.10
N LYS A 48 15.04 -14.14 2.31
CA LYS A 48 15.85 -14.91 1.36
C LYS A 48 16.62 -14.04 0.38
N TYR A 49 16.04 -12.93 -0.05
CA TYR A 49 16.66 -12.01 -1.00
C TYR A 49 17.29 -10.77 -0.34
N GLY A 50 17.32 -10.69 0.99
CA GLY A 50 17.85 -9.54 1.72
C GLY A 50 17.09 -8.25 1.42
N ALA A 51 15.82 -8.36 1.03
CA ALA A 51 15.01 -7.23 0.61
C ALA A 51 14.13 -6.70 1.76
N LYS A 52 13.81 -5.40 1.70
CA LYS A 52 12.83 -4.77 2.60
C LYS A 52 11.64 -4.27 1.79
N ALA A 53 10.49 -4.14 2.45
CA ALA A 53 9.25 -3.69 1.84
C ALA A 53 8.48 -2.75 2.77
N THR A 54 7.44 -2.13 2.23
CA THR A 54 6.44 -1.40 3.01
C THR A 54 5.13 -2.18 2.98
N PHE A 55 4.55 -2.46 4.13
CA PHE A 55 3.25 -3.11 4.28
C PHE A 55 2.20 -2.06 4.66
N PHE A 56 1.26 -1.79 3.78
CA PHE A 56 0.09 -0.95 4.05
C PHE A 56 -0.99 -1.81 4.67
N CYS A 57 -0.94 -1.90 6.00
CA CYS A 57 -1.78 -2.79 6.78
C CYS A 57 -3.18 -2.23 6.99
N LEU A 58 -4.17 -3.12 6.98
CA LEU A 58 -5.49 -2.82 7.53
C LEU A 58 -5.42 -2.87 9.06
N GLY A 59 -5.95 -1.85 9.74
CA GLY A 59 -5.99 -1.82 11.20
C GLY A 59 -6.69 -3.06 11.77
N LYS A 60 -7.81 -3.47 11.18
CA LYS A 60 -8.53 -4.69 11.56
C LYS A 60 -7.67 -5.95 11.50
N ASN A 61 -6.84 -6.11 10.46
CA ASN A 61 -6.00 -7.29 10.29
C ASN A 61 -4.81 -7.27 11.26
N ALA A 62 -4.23 -6.08 11.51
CA ALA A 62 -3.20 -5.92 12.52
C ALA A 62 -3.71 -6.25 13.94
N GLU A 63 -4.95 -5.85 14.26
CA GLU A 63 -5.61 -6.18 15.52
C GLU A 63 -5.91 -7.68 15.66
N MET A 64 -6.38 -8.32 14.58
CA MET A 64 -6.69 -9.76 14.57
C MET A 64 -5.44 -10.66 14.58
N HIS A 65 -4.32 -10.17 14.06
CA HIS A 65 -3.07 -10.94 13.93
C HIS A 65 -1.86 -10.17 14.49
N PRO A 66 -1.87 -9.81 15.80
CA PRO A 66 -0.86 -8.94 16.39
C PRO A 66 0.54 -9.52 16.34
N GLU A 67 0.70 -10.83 16.47
CA GLU A 67 2.02 -11.49 16.40
C GLU A 67 2.62 -11.39 14.99
N LEU A 68 1.79 -11.56 13.95
CA LEU A 68 2.24 -11.42 12.57
C LEU A 68 2.57 -9.96 12.23
N PHE A 69 1.76 -9.02 12.72
CA PHE A 69 2.06 -7.59 12.60
C PHE A 69 3.39 -7.24 13.28
N GLN A 70 3.62 -7.71 14.51
CA GLN A 70 4.88 -7.48 15.21
C GLN A 70 6.08 -8.13 14.47
N ARG A 71 5.88 -9.27 13.82
CA ARG A 71 6.90 -9.91 12.99
C ARG A 71 7.32 -9.02 11.82
N ILE A 72 6.37 -8.39 11.11
CA ILE A 72 6.67 -7.43 10.03
C ILE A 72 7.59 -6.30 10.55
N VAL A 73 7.24 -5.74 11.72
CA VAL A 73 8.02 -4.66 12.35
C VAL A 73 9.40 -5.15 12.77
N ALA A 74 9.47 -6.29 13.46
CA ALA A 74 10.72 -6.85 13.98
C ALA A 74 11.71 -7.25 12.87
N GLU A 75 11.21 -7.67 11.71
CA GLU A 75 12.03 -7.95 10.53
C GLU A 75 12.48 -6.68 9.80
N GLY A 76 12.16 -5.49 10.31
CA GLY A 76 12.63 -4.17 9.82
C GLY A 76 11.97 -3.70 8.54
N HIS A 77 10.72 -4.11 8.30
CA HIS A 77 9.89 -3.57 7.23
C HIS A 77 9.20 -2.27 7.67
N ARG A 78 8.80 -1.43 6.72
CA ARG A 78 8.02 -0.22 7.00
C ARG A 78 6.54 -0.57 7.07
N ILE A 79 5.84 0.10 7.98
CA ILE A 79 4.38 0.04 8.08
C ILE A 79 3.78 1.27 7.40
N GLY A 80 2.68 1.08 6.69
CA GLY A 80 1.78 2.11 6.22
C GLY A 80 0.35 1.82 6.66
N ASN A 81 -0.46 2.85 6.76
CA ASN A 81 -1.86 2.76 7.11
C ASN A 81 -2.72 2.57 5.84
N HIS A 82 -3.56 1.55 5.83
CA HIS A 82 -4.50 1.25 4.73
C HIS A 82 -5.95 1.33 5.18
N THR A 83 -6.26 2.23 6.15
CA THR A 83 -7.52 2.33 6.90
C THR A 83 -7.73 1.15 7.86
N TYR A 84 -8.76 1.24 8.71
CA TYR A 84 -9.11 0.10 9.57
C TYR A 84 -9.96 -0.92 8.83
N SER A 85 -10.98 -0.47 8.09
CA SER A 85 -12.05 -1.31 7.55
C SER A 85 -12.04 -1.49 6.03
N HIS A 86 -10.98 -1.00 5.33
CA HIS A 86 -10.82 -1.10 3.87
C HIS A 86 -11.95 -0.44 3.06
N GLN A 87 -12.47 0.70 3.57
CA GLN A 87 -13.58 1.40 2.90
C GLN A 87 -13.12 2.26 1.72
N LYS A 88 -13.99 2.38 0.74
CA LYS A 88 -13.77 3.28 -0.40
C LYS A 88 -14.00 4.73 0.03
N GLY A 89 -12.98 5.57 -0.01
CA GLY A 89 -13.09 6.96 0.42
C GLY A 89 -14.24 7.72 -0.24
N TRP A 90 -14.52 7.47 -1.52
CA TRP A 90 -15.63 8.10 -2.26
C TRP A 90 -17.03 7.75 -1.74
N ARG A 91 -17.15 6.73 -0.89
CA ARG A 91 -18.44 6.26 -0.33
C ARG A 91 -18.63 6.63 1.13
N MET A 92 -17.66 7.33 1.71
CA MET A 92 -17.69 7.75 3.11
C MET A 92 -17.80 9.28 3.23
N SER A 93 -18.40 9.74 4.31
CA SER A 93 -18.25 11.14 4.72
C SER A 93 -16.79 11.46 5.01
N LEU A 94 -16.43 12.74 5.01
CA LEU A 94 -15.07 13.16 5.36
C LEU A 94 -14.72 12.68 6.77
N GLU A 95 -15.58 12.99 7.74
CA GLU A 95 -15.38 12.68 9.16
C GLU A 95 -15.23 11.17 9.37
N GLY A 96 -16.16 10.37 8.84
CA GLY A 96 -16.11 8.91 9.01
C GLY A 96 -14.86 8.28 8.36
N TYR A 97 -14.37 8.85 7.25
CA TYR A 97 -13.14 8.35 6.64
C TYR A 97 -11.90 8.70 7.46
N LEU A 98 -11.84 9.93 7.99
CA LEU A 98 -10.75 10.34 8.87
C LEU A 98 -10.74 9.52 10.17
N GLU A 99 -11.90 9.27 10.78
CA GLU A 99 -12.03 8.42 11.96
C GLU A 99 -11.54 6.99 11.70
N ASP A 100 -11.87 6.39 10.56
CA ASP A 100 -11.42 5.04 10.19
C ASP A 100 -9.89 4.97 9.98
N VAL A 101 -9.29 6.03 9.43
CA VAL A 101 -7.83 6.16 9.31
C VAL A 101 -7.16 6.30 10.66
N GLU A 102 -7.66 7.21 11.52
CA GLU A 102 -7.10 7.44 12.86
C GLU A 102 -7.25 6.22 13.76
N PHE A 103 -8.39 5.53 13.68
CA PHE A 103 -8.60 4.30 14.43
C PHE A 103 -7.56 3.22 14.06
N ALA A 104 -7.25 3.07 12.78
CA ALA A 104 -6.14 2.21 12.35
C ALA A 104 -4.80 2.71 12.87
N ASN A 105 -4.57 4.03 12.87
CA ASN A 105 -3.26 4.58 13.25
C ASN A 105 -2.95 4.47 14.74
N ASN A 106 -3.95 4.34 15.59
CA ASN A 106 -3.76 4.00 17.00
C ASN A 106 -3.09 2.63 17.22
N LEU A 107 -3.14 1.76 16.22
CA LEU A 107 -2.50 0.44 16.21
C LEU A 107 -1.21 0.43 15.40
N LEU A 108 -1.21 1.12 14.25
CA LEU A 108 -0.14 1.03 13.24
C LEU A 108 1.01 2.01 13.50
N HIS A 109 0.75 3.15 14.17
CA HIS A 109 1.73 4.19 14.53
C HIS A 109 2.65 4.60 13.37
N THR A 110 2.07 5.04 12.24
CA THR A 110 2.81 5.39 11.03
C THR A 110 2.37 6.74 10.46
N ASP A 111 3.27 7.38 9.73
CA ASP A 111 3.04 8.59 8.93
C ASP A 111 2.80 8.29 7.43
N LEU A 112 2.81 7.01 7.03
CA LEU A 112 2.52 6.60 5.66
C LEU A 112 1.06 6.18 5.53
N PHE A 113 0.39 6.67 4.50
CA PHE A 113 -1.00 6.32 4.23
C PHE A 113 -1.19 5.98 2.75
N ARG A 114 -1.95 4.92 2.46
CA ARG A 114 -2.44 4.60 1.12
C ARG A 114 -3.95 4.39 1.15
N PRO A 115 -4.73 5.12 0.33
CA PRO A 115 -6.18 4.93 0.29
C PRO A 115 -6.53 3.59 -0.37
N PRO A 116 -7.46 2.80 0.21
CA PRO A 116 -8.01 1.60 -0.41
C PRO A 116 -8.48 1.85 -1.85
N TYR A 117 -8.16 0.91 -2.75
CA TYR A 117 -8.48 1.01 -4.18
C TYR A 117 -7.88 2.24 -4.90
N GLY A 118 -7.02 3.03 -4.25
CA GLY A 118 -6.59 4.34 -4.73
C GLY A 118 -7.72 5.38 -4.77
N GLN A 119 -8.81 5.15 -4.02
CA GLN A 119 -10.03 5.99 -4.05
C GLN A 119 -10.06 6.95 -2.86
N ILE A 120 -9.74 8.20 -3.14
CA ILE A 120 -9.76 9.29 -2.17
C ILE A 120 -10.33 10.55 -2.82
N THR A 121 -11.12 11.34 -2.08
CA THR A 121 -11.58 12.64 -2.55
C THR A 121 -10.50 13.71 -2.36
N PRO A 122 -10.51 14.82 -3.13
CA PRO A 122 -9.55 15.91 -2.92
C PRO A 122 -9.58 16.49 -1.50
N THR A 123 -10.76 16.55 -0.88
CA THR A 123 -10.92 17.06 0.48
C THR A 123 -10.30 16.11 1.51
N GLN A 124 -10.54 14.79 1.38
CA GLN A 124 -9.90 13.77 2.24
C GLN A 124 -8.37 13.79 2.06
N ALA A 125 -7.89 13.83 0.80
CA ALA A 125 -6.47 13.88 0.51
C ALA A 125 -5.79 15.10 1.16
N ARG A 126 -6.39 16.30 1.05
CA ARG A 126 -5.88 17.52 1.68
C ARG A 126 -5.79 17.39 3.19
N ARG A 127 -6.84 16.91 3.85
CA ARG A 127 -6.88 16.76 5.31
C ARG A 127 -5.87 15.71 5.79
N LEU A 128 -5.77 14.58 5.12
CA LEU A 128 -4.82 13.54 5.49
C LEU A 128 -3.37 13.95 5.23
N SER A 129 -3.09 14.76 4.19
CA SER A 129 -1.73 15.23 3.92
C SER A 129 -1.17 16.21 4.96
N GLU A 130 -1.99 16.68 5.90
CA GLU A 130 -1.54 17.47 7.06
C GLU A 130 -0.73 16.61 8.06
N HIS A 131 -0.98 15.28 8.07
CA HIS A 131 -0.40 14.34 9.05
C HIS A 131 0.26 13.11 8.41
N TYR A 132 -0.03 12.83 7.14
CA TYR A 132 0.43 11.62 6.44
C TYR A 132 1.11 11.94 5.11
N ASN A 133 2.13 11.17 4.79
CA ASN A 133 2.64 11.04 3.43
C ASN A 133 1.73 10.08 2.65
N LEU A 134 0.99 10.60 1.69
CA LEU A 134 0.04 9.82 0.90
C LEU A 134 0.76 9.11 -0.25
N ILE A 135 0.97 7.82 -0.10
CA ILE A 135 1.75 6.99 -1.01
C ILE A 135 0.83 6.26 -1.99
N MET A 136 0.97 6.55 -3.25
CA MET A 136 0.30 5.85 -4.35
C MET A 136 1.27 4.82 -4.98
N TRP A 137 1.21 4.64 -6.30
CA TRP A 137 2.08 3.74 -7.04
C TRP A 137 2.27 4.20 -8.47
N ASP A 138 3.32 3.71 -9.11
CA ASP A 138 3.50 3.83 -10.55
C ASP A 138 3.36 2.48 -11.28
N VAL A 139 3.50 1.36 -10.56
CA VAL A 139 3.31 0.01 -11.11
C VAL A 139 2.35 -0.82 -10.24
N LEU A 140 1.28 -1.32 -10.84
CA LEU A 140 0.33 -2.23 -10.22
C LEU A 140 0.51 -3.64 -10.78
N SER A 141 0.82 -4.61 -9.93
CA SER A 141 1.03 -6.01 -10.31
C SER A 141 -0.23 -6.67 -10.88
N GLN A 142 -1.41 -6.30 -10.36
CA GLN A 142 -2.72 -6.93 -10.56
C GLN A 142 -2.82 -8.36 -10.00
N ASP A 143 -2.02 -8.70 -9.00
CA ASP A 143 -1.97 -10.02 -8.35
C ASP A 143 -3.32 -10.44 -7.72
N TYR A 144 -4.13 -9.47 -7.22
CA TYR A 144 -5.49 -9.70 -6.73
C TYR A 144 -6.47 -10.19 -7.81
N ASN A 145 -6.13 -10.05 -9.09
CA ASN A 145 -7.03 -10.41 -10.18
C ASN A 145 -6.89 -11.89 -10.57
N ARG A 146 -7.76 -12.73 -10.07
CA ARG A 146 -7.79 -14.17 -10.33
C ARG A 146 -7.91 -14.56 -11.81
N ARG A 147 -8.19 -13.59 -12.71
CA ARG A 147 -8.28 -13.83 -14.16
C ARG A 147 -6.95 -13.72 -14.87
N ILE A 148 -5.90 -13.24 -14.22
CA ILE A 148 -4.56 -13.16 -14.79
C ILE A 148 -3.68 -14.28 -14.25
N SER A 149 -2.80 -14.81 -15.12
CA SER A 149 -1.85 -15.83 -14.71
C SER A 149 -0.70 -15.22 -13.89
N PRO A 150 -0.02 -15.99 -13.03
CA PRO A 150 1.18 -15.54 -12.33
C PRO A 150 2.26 -15.00 -13.28
N ARG A 151 2.40 -15.61 -14.47
CA ARG A 151 3.32 -15.14 -15.52
C ARG A 151 2.96 -13.73 -16.03
N LEU A 152 1.67 -13.44 -16.16
CA LEU A 152 1.22 -12.12 -16.60
C LEU A 152 1.42 -11.08 -15.47
N CYS A 153 1.16 -11.45 -14.22
CA CYS A 153 1.44 -10.61 -13.06
C CYS A 153 2.93 -10.23 -13.01
N LEU A 154 3.83 -11.22 -13.11
CA LEU A 154 5.28 -10.99 -13.17
C LEU A 154 5.65 -10.05 -14.34
N ARG A 155 5.09 -10.28 -15.53
CA ARG A 155 5.33 -9.43 -16.70
C ARG A 155 4.82 -8.00 -16.52
N ASN A 156 3.69 -7.80 -15.84
CA ASN A 156 3.17 -6.48 -15.51
C ASN A 156 4.17 -5.65 -14.71
N VAL A 157 4.87 -6.27 -13.79
CA VAL A 157 5.89 -5.61 -12.99
C VAL A 157 7.19 -5.44 -13.78
N THR A 158 7.80 -6.54 -14.23
CA THR A 158 9.15 -6.53 -14.84
C THR A 158 9.25 -5.68 -16.10
N LYS A 159 8.15 -5.54 -16.85
CA LYS A 159 8.12 -4.70 -18.07
C LYS A 159 8.02 -3.19 -17.76
N HIS A 160 7.51 -2.82 -16.60
CA HIS A 160 7.15 -1.42 -16.31
C HIS A 160 7.96 -0.79 -15.17
N VAL A 161 8.62 -1.61 -14.37
CA VAL A 161 9.46 -1.16 -13.26
C VAL A 161 10.71 -0.44 -13.75
N LYS A 162 11.09 0.60 -13.04
CA LYS A 162 12.34 1.36 -13.19
C LYS A 162 12.84 1.80 -11.82
N GLY A 163 14.03 2.32 -11.72
CA GLY A 163 14.52 2.92 -10.48
C GLY A 163 13.60 4.04 -9.99
N GLY A 164 13.26 4.02 -8.70
CA GLY A 164 12.27 4.89 -8.08
C GLY A 164 10.83 4.38 -8.15
N SER A 165 10.56 3.27 -8.85
CA SER A 165 9.19 2.73 -8.94
C SER A 165 8.65 2.27 -7.59
N ILE A 166 7.40 2.66 -7.28
CA ILE A 166 6.59 2.10 -6.19
C ILE A 166 5.69 1.02 -6.81
N VAL A 167 5.91 -0.23 -6.41
CA VAL A 167 5.20 -1.40 -6.94
C VAL A 167 4.20 -1.90 -5.92
N VAL A 168 2.93 -2.07 -6.33
CA VAL A 168 1.87 -2.62 -5.47
C VAL A 168 1.66 -4.10 -5.74
N PHE A 169 1.73 -4.85 -4.65
CA PHE A 169 1.24 -6.21 -4.47
C PHE A 169 0.22 -6.24 -3.34
N HIS A 170 -0.40 -7.40 -3.11
CA HIS A 170 -1.35 -7.61 -2.02
C HIS A 170 -0.95 -8.88 -1.25
N ASP A 171 -1.03 -8.79 0.07
CA ASP A 171 -0.80 -9.91 0.99
C ASP A 171 -2.10 -10.39 1.64
N SER A 172 -3.15 -10.58 0.77
CA SER A 172 -4.51 -10.96 1.15
C SER A 172 -5.06 -12.12 0.31
#